data_d50809789ed00e92c483e8b267bdcd55
#
_entry.id   d50809789ed00e92c483e8b267bdcd55
#
_cell.length_a   1.000
_cell.length_b   1.000
_cell.length_c   1.000
_cell.angle_alpha   90.00
_cell.angle_beta   90.00
_cell.angle_gamma   90.00
#
_symmetry.space_group_name_H-M   'P 1'
#
loop_
_entity.id
_entity.type
_entity.pdbx_description
1 polymer ?
#
loop_
_entity_poly.entity_id
_entity_poly.type
_entity_poly.pdbx_seq_one_letter_code
_entity_poly.pdbx_strand_id
1 'polypeptide(L)'
;GALGGLAGWAMFSMLASRMTLDSRWELAAAFGFMGLCVGFACNILKGIQDGAGALRVVGSSLISGIVGAIGGVIAALLFSLLAEFAGIRADSFVGPLLCYLFVGTIIGLSSRMTSFDRFMGLAAVGGLFGGLIAGLTLYGLDMMNRGDTWMAALLVPMSLGFGIGVTTYSFPSFVAGGSLQVLTGQFKGQSKEIENDDIVVGNNKRELQWVLPK
;
A
#
# COMPACT_ATOMS: atom_id res chain seq x y z
N GLY A 1 -5.55 -2.78 3.39
CA GLY A 1 -5.32 -1.51 2.70
C GLY A 1 -6.25 -0.41 3.21
N ALA A 2 -7.58 -0.50 2.96
CA ALA A 2 -8.54 0.56 3.33
C ALA A 2 -8.47 0.99 4.79
N LEU A 3 -8.44 0.03 5.72
CA LEU A 3 -8.30 0.31 7.15
C LEU A 3 -6.94 0.97 7.48
N GLY A 4 -5.89 0.60 6.78
CA GLY A 4 -4.58 1.23 6.92
C GLY A 4 -4.61 2.71 6.48
N GLY A 5 -5.23 3.00 5.34
CA GLY A 5 -5.41 4.38 4.88
C GLY A 5 -6.19 5.23 5.88
N LEU A 6 -7.30 4.71 6.39
CA LEU A 6 -8.12 5.38 7.40
C LEU A 6 -7.36 5.61 8.72
N ALA A 7 -6.65 4.58 9.22
CA ALA A 7 -5.87 4.68 10.44
C ALA A 7 -4.75 5.74 10.32
N GLY A 8 -4.06 5.78 9.18
CA GLY A 8 -3.01 6.77 8.92
C GLY A 8 -3.56 8.19 8.91
N TRP A 9 -4.69 8.40 8.27
CA TRP A 9 -5.36 9.70 8.29
C TRP A 9 -5.82 10.10 9.68
N ALA A 10 -6.42 9.18 10.45
CA ALA A 10 -6.86 9.46 11.82
C ALA A 10 -5.67 9.82 12.72
N MET A 11 -4.55 9.10 12.62
CA MET A 11 -3.33 9.43 13.37
C MET A 11 -2.79 10.81 13.00
N PHE A 12 -2.76 11.13 11.71
CA PHE A 12 -2.36 12.47 11.26
C PHE A 12 -3.29 13.55 11.81
N SER A 13 -4.61 13.37 11.72
CA SER A 13 -5.60 14.36 12.19
C SER A 13 -5.47 14.65 13.68
N MET A 14 -5.18 13.63 14.49
CA MET A 14 -4.94 13.80 15.93
C MET A 14 -3.67 14.61 16.23
N LEU A 15 -2.63 14.46 15.42
CA LEU A 15 -1.36 15.15 15.57
C LEU A 15 -1.40 16.55 14.96
N ALA A 16 -2.01 16.72 13.81
CA ALA A 16 -2.12 18.00 13.10
C ALA A 16 -2.79 19.08 13.95
N SER A 17 -3.77 18.69 14.78
CA SER A 17 -4.41 19.64 15.71
C SER A 17 -3.47 20.22 16.77
N ARG A 18 -2.28 19.66 16.93
CA ARG A 18 -1.27 20.05 17.92
C ARG A 18 0.00 20.64 17.30
N MET A 19 0.13 20.59 15.96
CA MET A 19 1.32 21.01 15.24
C MET A 19 0.97 22.20 14.34
N THR A 20 1.75 23.27 14.41
CA THR A 20 1.71 24.37 13.44
C THR A 20 2.76 24.09 12.38
N LEU A 21 2.39 23.33 11.35
CA LEU A 21 3.26 23.01 10.22
C LEU A 21 2.89 23.87 9.01
N ASP A 22 3.87 24.18 8.19
CA ASP A 22 3.59 24.73 6.86
C ASP A 22 2.84 23.69 6.01
N SER A 23 2.01 24.14 5.07
CA SER A 23 1.14 23.31 4.25
C SER A 23 1.87 22.16 3.53
N ARG A 24 3.13 22.35 3.14
CA ARG A 24 3.95 21.29 2.50
C ARG A 24 4.30 20.18 3.48
N TRP A 25 4.65 20.54 4.72
CA TRP A 25 4.98 19.57 5.77
C TRP A 25 3.75 18.88 6.31
N GLU A 26 2.60 19.57 6.33
CA GLU A 26 1.30 18.93 6.64
C GLU A 26 0.96 17.85 5.62
N LEU A 27 1.11 18.15 4.34
CA LEU A 27 0.88 17.18 3.26
C LEU A 27 1.85 15.99 3.38
N ALA A 28 3.14 16.27 3.59
CA ALA A 28 4.15 15.23 3.76
C ALA A 28 3.87 14.34 4.98
N ALA A 29 3.49 14.93 6.11
CA ALA A 29 3.11 14.19 7.31
C ALA A 29 1.86 13.33 7.09
N ALA A 30 0.81 13.88 6.46
CA ALA A 30 -0.41 13.15 6.17
C ALA A 30 -0.13 11.89 5.33
N PHE A 31 0.61 12.02 4.24
CA PHE A 31 0.95 10.90 3.39
C PHE A 31 1.99 9.96 4.02
N GLY A 32 2.88 10.48 4.87
CA GLY A 32 3.78 9.67 5.68
C GLY A 32 3.02 8.73 6.61
N PHE A 33 2.04 9.23 7.38
CA PHE A 33 1.20 8.41 8.26
C PHE A 33 0.34 7.43 7.48
N MET A 34 -0.24 7.85 6.35
CA MET A 34 -0.98 6.94 5.48
C MET A 34 -0.09 5.82 4.94
N GLY A 35 1.11 6.15 4.45
CA GLY A 35 2.07 5.17 3.97
C GLY A 35 2.52 4.18 5.05
N LEU A 36 2.77 4.67 6.27
CA LEU A 36 3.09 3.84 7.43
C LEU A 36 2.00 2.82 7.71
N CYS A 37 0.76 3.28 7.85
CA CYS A 37 -0.35 2.41 8.23
C CYS A 37 -0.77 1.47 7.09
N VAL A 38 -0.72 1.91 5.83
CA VAL A 38 -1.00 1.05 4.67
C VAL A 38 0.07 -0.03 4.53
N GLY A 39 1.36 0.33 4.59
CA GLY A 39 2.47 -0.61 4.50
C GLY A 39 2.44 -1.65 5.63
N PHE A 40 2.19 -1.19 6.86
CA PHE A 40 2.05 -2.05 8.03
C PHE A 40 0.86 -3.02 7.90
N ALA A 41 -0.33 -2.51 7.58
CA ALA A 41 -1.55 -3.32 7.47
C ALA A 41 -1.47 -4.34 6.32
N CYS A 42 -0.90 -3.95 5.17
CA CYS A 42 -0.72 -4.84 4.05
C CYS A 42 0.23 -6.00 4.41
N ASN A 43 1.31 -5.73 5.10
CA ASN A 43 2.30 -6.76 5.42
C ASN A 43 1.85 -7.70 6.55
N ILE A 44 1.10 -7.20 7.55
CA ILE A 44 0.48 -8.06 8.57
C ILE A 44 -0.42 -9.11 7.92
N LEU A 45 -1.33 -8.67 7.05
CA LEU A 45 -2.27 -9.59 6.40
C LEU A 45 -1.53 -10.64 5.56
N LYS A 46 -0.51 -10.23 4.82
CA LYS A 46 0.33 -11.15 4.05
C LYS A 46 1.02 -12.17 4.98
N GLY A 47 1.65 -11.71 6.05
CA GLY A 47 2.33 -12.59 7.00
C GLY A 47 1.41 -13.61 7.67
N ILE A 48 0.15 -13.23 7.94
CA ILE A 48 -0.87 -14.14 8.46
C ILE A 48 -1.26 -15.19 7.40
N GLN A 49 -1.45 -14.77 6.14
CA GLN A 49 -1.77 -15.67 5.04
C GLN A 49 -0.64 -16.67 4.76
N ASP A 50 0.61 -16.22 4.83
CA ASP A 50 1.80 -17.04 4.63
C ASP A 50 2.09 -17.98 5.84
N GLY A 51 1.30 -17.91 6.91
CA GLY A 51 1.50 -18.71 8.13
C GLY A 51 2.80 -18.41 8.86
N ALA A 52 3.37 -17.22 8.66
CA ALA A 52 4.62 -16.83 9.30
C ALA A 52 4.47 -16.62 10.81
N GLY A 53 5.50 -16.91 11.59
CA GLY A 53 5.48 -16.72 13.04
C GLY A 53 5.24 -15.25 13.42
N ALA A 54 4.46 -15.02 14.49
CA ALA A 54 3.99 -13.69 14.90
C ALA A 54 5.11 -12.63 15.00
N LEU A 55 6.25 -12.99 15.56
CA LEU A 55 7.40 -12.07 15.70
C LEU A 55 7.96 -11.62 14.35
N ARG A 56 8.01 -12.54 13.37
CA ARG A 56 8.46 -12.26 12.01
C ARG A 56 7.48 -11.36 11.27
N VAL A 57 6.17 -11.63 11.44
CA VAL A 57 5.10 -10.82 10.85
C VAL A 57 5.15 -9.39 11.37
N VAL A 58 5.25 -9.20 12.69
CA VAL A 58 5.32 -7.86 13.28
C VAL A 58 6.59 -7.14 12.84
N GLY A 59 7.75 -7.79 12.87
CA GLY A 59 9.01 -7.18 12.44
C GLY A 59 9.00 -6.74 10.98
N SER A 60 8.57 -7.60 10.06
CA SER A 60 8.47 -7.27 8.64
C SER A 60 7.43 -6.18 8.36
N SER A 61 6.33 -6.18 9.10
CA SER A 61 5.27 -5.17 8.96
C SER A 61 5.72 -3.79 9.45
N LEU A 62 6.50 -3.72 10.54
CA LEU A 62 7.11 -2.47 11.00
C LEU A 62 8.06 -1.90 9.96
N ILE A 63 8.94 -2.72 9.39
CA ILE A 63 9.86 -2.29 8.33
C ILE A 63 9.08 -1.79 7.12
N SER A 64 8.07 -2.51 6.67
CA SER A 64 7.21 -2.11 5.55
C SER A 64 6.46 -0.81 5.85
N GLY A 65 5.98 -0.63 7.07
CA GLY A 65 5.36 0.62 7.53
C GLY A 65 6.33 1.79 7.46
N ILE A 66 7.56 1.63 7.97
CA ILE A 66 8.58 2.68 7.94
C ILE A 66 8.96 3.05 6.50
N VAL A 67 9.17 2.05 5.64
CA VAL A 67 9.46 2.28 4.21
C VAL A 67 8.29 2.99 3.53
N GLY A 68 7.05 2.59 3.85
CA GLY A 68 5.84 3.26 3.38
C GLY A 68 5.74 4.71 3.84
N ALA A 69 6.10 4.99 5.10
CA ALA A 69 6.14 6.35 5.64
C ALA A 69 7.15 7.23 4.90
N ILE A 70 8.38 6.74 4.74
CA ILE A 70 9.43 7.45 4.02
C ILE A 70 9.00 7.69 2.57
N GLY A 71 8.44 6.69 1.90
CA GLY A 71 7.91 6.81 0.55
C GLY A 71 6.82 7.86 0.44
N GLY A 72 5.86 7.89 1.37
CA GLY A 72 4.79 8.87 1.41
C GLY A 72 5.29 10.30 1.61
N VAL A 73 6.24 10.51 2.54
CA VAL A 73 6.86 11.82 2.77
C VAL A 73 7.61 12.31 1.53
N ILE A 74 8.48 11.46 0.98
CA ILE A 74 9.26 11.81 -0.22
C ILE A 74 8.34 12.13 -1.39
N ALA A 75 7.31 11.32 -1.61
CA ALA A 75 6.36 11.51 -2.70
C ALA A 75 5.62 12.84 -2.58
N ALA A 76 5.14 13.18 -1.38
CA ALA A 76 4.44 14.44 -1.14
C ALA A 76 5.33 15.66 -1.37
N LEU A 77 6.58 15.60 -0.89
CA LEU A 77 7.55 16.69 -1.11
C LEU A 77 7.93 16.84 -2.58
N LEU A 78 8.20 15.73 -3.28
CA LEU A 78 8.49 15.75 -4.71
C LEU A 78 7.30 16.26 -5.50
N PHE A 79 6.08 15.84 -5.17
CA PHE A 79 4.89 16.36 -5.82
C PHE A 79 4.73 17.86 -5.58
N SER A 80 4.94 18.35 -4.37
CA SER A 80 4.86 19.79 -4.05
C SER A 80 5.85 20.61 -4.90
N LEU A 81 7.07 20.11 -5.07
CA LEU A 81 8.07 20.75 -5.93
C LEU A 81 7.65 20.71 -7.40
N LEU A 82 7.20 19.57 -7.90
CA LEU A 82 6.75 19.41 -9.29
C LEU A 82 5.53 20.30 -9.60
N ALA A 83 4.59 20.40 -8.67
CA ALA A 83 3.40 21.23 -8.80
C ALA A 83 3.79 22.73 -8.89
N GLU A 84 4.76 23.17 -8.09
CA GLU A 84 5.27 24.53 -8.13
C GLU A 84 5.96 24.82 -9.47
N PHE A 85 6.81 23.91 -9.94
CA PHE A 85 7.49 24.03 -11.23
C PHE A 85 6.52 24.04 -12.42
N ALA A 86 5.51 23.17 -12.37
CA ALA A 86 4.52 23.05 -13.46
C ALA A 86 3.40 24.10 -13.38
N GLY A 87 3.38 24.94 -12.33
CA GLY A 87 2.30 25.92 -12.11
C GLY A 87 0.95 25.27 -11.85
N ILE A 88 0.94 24.04 -11.29
CA ILE A 88 -0.29 23.31 -10.97
C ILE A 88 -0.92 23.93 -9.72
N ARG A 89 -2.12 24.46 -9.88
CA ARG A 89 -2.84 25.09 -8.76
C ARG A 89 -3.55 24.05 -7.93
N ALA A 90 -3.45 24.18 -6.60
CA ALA A 90 -4.10 23.29 -5.65
C ALA A 90 -5.65 23.37 -5.71
N ASP A 91 -6.18 24.52 -6.13
CA ASP A 91 -7.61 24.77 -6.31
C ASP A 91 -8.19 24.23 -7.64
N SER A 92 -7.32 23.66 -8.50
CA SER A 92 -7.75 23.01 -9.75
C SER A 92 -8.08 21.53 -9.51
N PHE A 93 -8.98 20.96 -10.31
CA PHE A 93 -9.23 19.50 -10.32
C PHE A 93 -7.96 18.67 -10.53
N VAL A 94 -7.09 19.16 -11.39
CA VAL A 94 -5.89 18.44 -11.81
C VAL A 94 -4.86 18.30 -10.69
N GLY A 95 -4.74 19.30 -9.81
CA GLY A 95 -3.78 19.30 -8.70
C GLY A 95 -3.97 18.13 -7.74
N PRO A 96 -5.10 18.04 -7.04
CA PRO A 96 -5.39 16.92 -6.14
C PRO A 96 -5.35 15.56 -6.84
N LEU A 97 -5.89 15.43 -8.04
CA LEU A 97 -5.88 14.18 -8.80
C LEU A 97 -4.46 13.68 -9.05
N LEU A 98 -3.58 14.54 -9.57
CA LEU A 98 -2.18 14.19 -9.82
C LEU A 98 -1.43 13.90 -8.51
N CYS A 99 -1.74 14.64 -7.44
CA CYS A 99 -1.17 14.40 -6.13
C CYS A 99 -1.46 12.97 -5.65
N TYR A 100 -2.72 12.58 -5.63
CA TYR A 100 -3.12 11.24 -5.18
C TYR A 100 -2.61 10.13 -6.09
N LEU A 101 -2.57 10.35 -7.40
CA LEU A 101 -1.98 9.41 -8.36
C LEU A 101 -0.51 9.19 -8.08
N PHE A 102 0.26 10.27 -7.96
CA PHE A 102 1.70 10.21 -7.76
C PHE A 102 2.06 9.61 -6.40
N VAL A 103 1.48 10.14 -5.34
CA VAL A 103 1.74 9.69 -3.96
C VAL A 103 1.25 8.26 -3.77
N GLY A 104 0.07 7.93 -4.29
CA GLY A 104 -0.49 6.57 -4.23
C GLY A 104 0.42 5.55 -4.90
N THR A 105 0.95 5.87 -6.08
CA THR A 105 1.89 5.01 -6.80
C THR A 105 3.14 4.74 -5.98
N ILE A 106 3.72 5.77 -5.36
CA ILE A 106 4.95 5.63 -4.56
C ILE A 106 4.67 4.88 -3.25
N ILE A 107 3.56 5.14 -2.57
CA ILE A 107 3.18 4.38 -1.38
C ILE A 107 2.93 2.91 -1.74
N GLY A 108 2.26 2.63 -2.86
CA GLY A 108 2.06 1.27 -3.35
C GLY A 108 3.39 0.57 -3.60
N LEU A 109 4.30 1.21 -4.32
CA LEU A 109 5.63 0.69 -4.60
C LEU A 109 6.43 0.43 -3.30
N SER A 110 6.48 1.41 -2.40
CA SER A 110 7.24 1.33 -1.15
C SER A 110 6.70 0.26 -0.21
N SER A 111 5.38 0.02 -0.20
CA SER A 111 4.77 -1.01 0.65
C SER A 111 5.26 -2.43 0.36
N ARG A 112 5.75 -2.69 -0.86
CA ARG A 112 6.31 -3.98 -1.30
C ARG A 112 7.83 -4.00 -1.49
N MET A 113 8.48 -2.87 -1.30
CA MET A 113 9.93 -2.75 -1.49
C MET A 113 10.73 -3.69 -0.57
N THR A 114 10.19 -4.03 0.59
CA THR A 114 10.81 -4.97 1.56
C THR A 114 10.82 -6.41 1.09
N SER A 115 9.94 -6.80 0.16
CA SER A 115 9.86 -8.17 -0.34
C SER A 115 10.69 -8.41 -1.61
N PHE A 116 11.14 -7.37 -2.30
CA PHE A 116 11.83 -7.42 -3.60
C PHE A 116 11.20 -8.45 -4.57
N ASP A 117 9.88 -8.50 -4.56
CA ASP A 117 9.09 -9.47 -5.31
C ASP A 117 8.80 -8.92 -6.70
N ARG A 118 8.74 -9.78 -7.72
CA ARG A 118 8.36 -9.39 -9.09
C ARG A 118 6.98 -8.74 -9.17
N PHE A 119 6.15 -8.89 -8.15
CA PHE A 119 4.86 -8.20 -8.01
C PHE A 119 4.94 -6.76 -7.47
N MET A 120 6.14 -6.22 -7.30
CA MET A 120 6.34 -4.83 -6.88
C MET A 120 5.66 -3.83 -7.83
N GLY A 121 5.69 -4.10 -9.14
CA GLY A 121 4.99 -3.33 -10.15
C GLY A 121 3.46 -3.32 -9.97
N LEU A 122 2.87 -4.44 -9.56
CA LEU A 122 1.43 -4.53 -9.30
C LEU A 122 1.01 -3.68 -8.11
N ALA A 123 1.83 -3.57 -7.08
CA ALA A 123 1.55 -2.70 -5.94
C ALA A 123 1.61 -1.20 -6.34
N ALA A 124 2.51 -0.84 -7.24
CA ALA A 124 2.55 0.51 -7.84
C ALA A 124 1.29 0.81 -8.65
N VAL A 125 0.85 -0.15 -9.50
CA VAL A 125 -0.41 -0.05 -10.26
C VAL A 125 -1.60 0.09 -9.30
N GLY A 126 -1.61 -0.67 -8.21
CA GLY A 126 -2.63 -0.55 -7.16
C GLY A 126 -2.67 0.80 -6.48
N GLY A 127 -1.49 1.34 -6.22
CA GLY A 127 -1.35 2.70 -5.69
C GLY A 127 -1.87 3.76 -6.68
N LEU A 128 -1.60 3.57 -7.97
CA LEU A 128 -2.12 4.43 -9.04
C LEU A 128 -3.65 4.37 -9.11
N PHE A 129 -4.24 3.16 -9.13
CA PHE A 129 -5.70 3.02 -9.12
C PHE A 129 -6.33 3.55 -7.84
N GLY A 130 -5.76 3.26 -6.67
CA GLY A 130 -6.21 3.80 -5.40
C GLY A 130 -6.14 5.33 -5.37
N GLY A 131 -5.06 5.89 -5.87
CA GLY A 131 -4.87 7.34 -6.02
C GLY A 131 -5.88 7.96 -6.98
N LEU A 132 -6.16 7.30 -8.11
CA LEU A 132 -7.18 7.73 -9.07
C LEU A 132 -8.56 7.79 -8.39
N ILE A 133 -8.96 6.71 -7.71
CA ILE A 133 -10.26 6.66 -7.03
C ILE A 133 -10.31 7.71 -5.92
N ALA A 134 -9.24 7.89 -5.14
CA ALA A 134 -9.16 8.89 -4.09
C ALA A 134 -9.31 10.32 -4.64
N GLY A 135 -8.58 10.64 -5.70
CA GLY A 135 -8.67 11.95 -6.36
C GLY A 135 -10.04 12.24 -6.97
N LEU A 136 -10.64 11.23 -7.63
CA LEU A 136 -12.01 11.35 -8.16
C LEU A 136 -13.07 11.46 -7.06
N THR A 137 -12.88 10.74 -5.95
CA THR A 137 -13.78 10.84 -4.78
C THR A 137 -13.72 12.23 -4.17
N LEU A 138 -12.53 12.79 -3.99
CA LEU A 138 -12.38 14.16 -3.49
C LEU A 138 -13.07 15.16 -4.41
N TYR A 139 -12.80 15.08 -5.71
CA TYR A 139 -13.44 15.95 -6.71
C TYR A 139 -14.96 15.84 -6.71
N GLY A 140 -15.51 14.61 -6.66
CA GLY A 140 -16.95 14.41 -6.59
C GLY A 140 -17.57 15.02 -5.33
N LEU A 141 -16.87 14.94 -4.19
CA LEU A 141 -17.30 15.55 -2.94
C LEU A 141 -17.22 17.08 -3.00
N ASP A 142 -16.18 17.63 -3.62
CA ASP A 142 -16.05 19.09 -3.84
C ASP A 142 -17.19 19.63 -4.71
N MET A 143 -17.54 18.92 -5.78
CA MET A 143 -18.70 19.29 -6.62
C MET A 143 -20.02 19.27 -5.85
N MET A 144 -20.14 18.39 -4.84
CA MET A 144 -21.31 18.33 -3.96
C MET A 144 -21.22 19.34 -2.80
N ASN A 145 -20.20 20.20 -2.79
CA ASN A 145 -19.89 21.14 -1.70
C ASN A 145 -19.65 20.43 -0.36
N ARG A 146 -19.06 19.24 -0.41
CA ARG A 146 -18.76 18.35 0.74
C ARG A 146 -17.29 17.94 0.84
N GLY A 147 -16.39 18.59 0.12
CA GLY A 147 -14.95 18.27 0.12
C GLY A 147 -14.30 18.45 1.49
N ASP A 148 -14.74 19.44 2.26
CA ASP A 148 -14.22 19.70 3.61
C ASP A 148 -14.98 18.96 4.72
N THR A 149 -15.80 17.96 4.37
CA THR A 149 -16.59 17.21 5.34
C THR A 149 -15.86 15.99 5.86
N TRP A 150 -16.36 15.45 6.98
CA TRP A 150 -15.91 14.16 7.53
C TRP A 150 -15.99 13.01 6.50
N MET A 151 -16.86 13.12 5.49
CA MET A 151 -16.94 12.13 4.41
C MET A 151 -15.66 12.10 3.57
N ALA A 152 -15.10 13.25 3.21
CA ALA A 152 -13.85 13.32 2.48
C ALA A 152 -12.70 12.75 3.32
N ALA A 153 -12.63 13.13 4.59
CA ALA A 153 -11.64 12.64 5.53
C ALA A 153 -11.68 11.09 5.71
N LEU A 154 -12.81 10.46 5.47
CA LEU A 154 -13.01 9.03 5.59
C LEU A 154 -12.81 8.31 4.24
N LEU A 155 -13.52 8.78 3.19
CA LEU A 155 -13.58 8.05 1.92
C LEU A 155 -12.29 8.16 1.11
N VAL A 156 -11.62 9.32 1.12
CA VAL A 156 -10.41 9.54 0.31
C VAL A 156 -9.25 8.65 0.76
N PRO A 157 -8.84 8.62 2.05
CA PRO A 157 -7.76 7.74 2.49
C PRO A 157 -8.14 6.25 2.43
N MET A 158 -9.43 5.91 2.63
CA MET A 158 -9.89 4.53 2.43
C MET A 158 -9.75 4.09 0.98
N SER A 159 -10.11 4.92 0.02
CA SER A 159 -9.99 4.62 -1.41
C SER A 159 -8.53 4.37 -1.82
N LEU A 160 -7.62 5.22 -1.35
CA LEU A 160 -6.20 5.06 -1.61
C LEU A 160 -5.69 3.72 -1.07
N GLY A 161 -5.93 3.45 0.21
CA GLY A 161 -5.52 2.20 0.83
C GLY A 161 -6.21 0.96 0.26
N PHE A 162 -7.48 1.10 -0.18
CA PHE A 162 -8.23 0.01 -0.82
C PHE A 162 -7.57 -0.41 -2.14
N GLY A 163 -7.24 0.52 -3.02
CA GLY A 163 -6.58 0.22 -4.30
C GLY A 163 -5.26 -0.52 -4.10
N ILE A 164 -4.41 -0.04 -3.19
CA ILE A 164 -3.16 -0.73 -2.84
C ILE A 164 -3.43 -2.13 -2.27
N GLY A 165 -4.41 -2.25 -1.38
CA GLY A 165 -4.74 -3.52 -0.75
C GLY A 165 -5.27 -4.56 -1.73
N VAL A 166 -6.20 -4.19 -2.61
CA VAL A 166 -6.79 -5.11 -3.59
C VAL A 166 -5.73 -5.64 -4.54
N THR A 167 -4.91 -4.77 -5.11
CA THR A 167 -3.87 -5.21 -6.05
C THR A 167 -2.77 -6.02 -5.38
N THR A 168 -2.45 -5.71 -4.13
CA THR A 168 -1.45 -6.46 -3.37
C THR A 168 -1.90 -7.88 -3.06
N TYR A 169 -3.21 -8.11 -2.86
CA TYR A 169 -3.75 -9.40 -2.41
C TYR A 169 -4.49 -10.18 -3.50
N SER A 170 -5.31 -9.51 -4.31
CA SER A 170 -6.18 -10.20 -5.24
C SER A 170 -5.49 -10.48 -6.58
N PHE A 171 -4.64 -9.56 -7.04
CA PHE A 171 -3.98 -9.71 -8.34
C PHE A 171 -2.98 -10.87 -8.41
N PRO A 172 -2.11 -11.12 -7.41
CA PRO A 172 -1.21 -12.27 -7.46
C PRO A 172 -1.96 -13.59 -7.65
N SER A 173 -3.09 -13.77 -6.99
CA SER A 173 -3.90 -14.99 -7.12
C SER A 173 -4.61 -15.12 -8.48
N PHE A 174 -4.86 -14.01 -9.18
CA PHE A 174 -5.40 -14.03 -10.53
C PHE A 174 -4.33 -14.26 -11.60
N VAL A 175 -3.11 -13.80 -11.36
CA VAL A 175 -1.98 -13.93 -12.30
C VAL A 175 -1.24 -15.25 -12.07
N ALA A 176 -1.23 -15.76 -10.84
CA ALA A 176 -0.71 -17.09 -10.55
C ALA A 176 -1.62 -18.15 -11.16
N GLY A 177 -1.09 -18.97 -12.07
CA GLY A 177 -1.83 -20.03 -12.77
C GLY A 177 -2.36 -21.14 -11.86
N GLY A 178 -2.19 -21.03 -10.54
CA GLY A 178 -2.64 -21.97 -9.53
C GLY A 178 -1.87 -21.83 -8.22
N SER A 179 -2.26 -22.57 -7.21
CA SER A 179 -1.51 -22.70 -5.96
C SER A 179 -1.37 -24.17 -5.55
N LEU A 180 -0.19 -24.55 -5.08
CA LEU A 180 0.03 -25.84 -4.43
C LEU A 180 -0.18 -25.66 -2.93
N GLN A 181 -1.08 -26.47 -2.34
CA GLN A 181 -1.32 -26.47 -0.90
C GLN A 181 -0.91 -27.80 -0.28
N VAL A 182 -0.19 -27.76 0.82
CA VAL A 182 0.13 -28.96 1.59
C VAL A 182 -1.10 -29.39 2.39
N LEU A 183 -1.66 -30.57 2.04
CA LEU A 183 -2.88 -31.10 2.65
C LEU A 183 -2.60 -31.90 3.93
N THR A 184 -1.39 -32.46 4.08
CA THR A 184 -1.04 -33.35 5.20
C THR A 184 0.38 -33.10 5.70
N GLY A 185 0.68 -33.52 6.94
CA GLY A 185 2.01 -33.42 7.55
C GLY A 185 2.23 -32.14 8.37
N GLN A 186 3.48 -31.91 8.80
CA GLN A 186 3.86 -30.78 9.69
C GLN A 186 3.63 -29.39 9.04
N PHE A 187 3.51 -29.33 7.72
CA PHE A 187 3.34 -28.11 6.94
C PHE A 187 1.93 -27.97 6.35
N LYS A 188 0.97 -28.75 6.92
CA LYS A 188 -0.44 -28.67 6.50
C LYS A 188 -0.94 -27.22 6.53
N GLY A 189 -1.54 -26.80 5.43
CA GLY A 189 -2.08 -25.44 5.28
C GLY A 189 -1.13 -24.43 4.63
N GLN A 190 0.17 -24.77 4.47
CA GLN A 190 1.04 -23.91 3.66
C GLN A 190 0.65 -24.02 2.19
N SER A 191 0.58 -22.86 1.52
CA SER A 191 0.31 -22.77 0.09
C SER A 191 1.45 -22.04 -0.60
N LYS A 192 1.77 -22.47 -1.83
CA LYS A 192 2.69 -21.77 -2.72
C LYS A 192 1.98 -21.51 -4.04
N GLU A 193 1.97 -20.27 -4.48
CA GLU A 193 1.45 -19.90 -5.79
C GLU A 193 2.35 -20.44 -6.89
N ILE A 194 1.74 -21.02 -7.91
CA ILE A 194 2.43 -21.51 -9.11
C ILE A 194 2.53 -20.30 -10.04
N GLU A 195 3.74 -19.75 -10.10
CA GLU A 195 4.08 -18.78 -11.12
C GLU A 195 4.40 -19.57 -12.41
N ASN A 196 4.26 -18.99 -13.60
CA ASN A 196 4.37 -19.62 -14.93
C ASN A 196 5.59 -20.53 -15.19
N ASP A 197 6.38 -20.84 -14.20
CA ASP A 197 7.53 -21.74 -14.29
C ASP A 197 7.23 -23.07 -13.63
N ASP A 198 7.86 -24.15 -14.10
CA ASP A 198 7.76 -25.48 -13.51
C ASP A 198 8.21 -25.46 -12.06
N ILE A 199 7.34 -25.86 -11.14
CA ILE A 199 7.68 -25.98 -9.73
C ILE A 199 8.25 -27.37 -9.48
N VAL A 200 9.53 -27.44 -9.17
CA VAL A 200 10.17 -28.69 -8.77
C VAL A 200 9.97 -28.88 -7.26
N VAL A 201 9.15 -29.87 -6.89
CA VAL A 201 8.82 -30.23 -5.50
C VAL A 201 9.58 -31.49 -5.11
N GLY A 202 10.26 -31.47 -3.97
CA GLY A 202 10.98 -32.65 -3.45
C GLY A 202 11.71 -32.34 -2.14
N ASN A 203 12.62 -33.22 -1.74
CA ASN A 203 13.36 -33.09 -0.47
C ASN A 203 14.84 -32.69 -0.61
N ASN A 204 15.33 -32.44 -1.81
CA ASN A 204 16.72 -32.06 -2.06
C ASN A 204 16.88 -30.53 -2.12
N LYS A 205 17.61 -29.95 -1.16
CA LYS A 205 17.74 -28.49 -0.97
C LYS A 205 18.48 -27.74 -2.08
N ARG A 206 19.18 -28.44 -2.99
CA ARG A 206 20.05 -27.76 -3.97
C ARG A 206 19.35 -27.35 -5.27
N GLU A 207 18.23 -28.00 -5.61
CA GLU A 207 17.58 -27.82 -6.92
C GLU A 207 16.08 -27.56 -6.83
N LEU A 208 15.53 -27.46 -5.61
CA LEU A 208 14.09 -27.42 -5.41
C LEU A 208 13.62 -26.02 -5.02
N GLN A 209 12.57 -25.59 -5.68
CA GLN A 209 11.89 -24.34 -5.31
C GLN A 209 11.05 -24.53 -4.03
N TRP A 210 10.60 -25.74 -3.76
CA TRP A 210 9.85 -26.08 -2.57
C TRP A 210 10.40 -27.37 -1.93
N VAL A 211 11.08 -27.23 -0.79
CA VAL A 211 11.65 -28.36 -0.07
C VAL A 211 10.62 -28.90 0.90
N LEU A 212 10.19 -30.16 0.66
CA LEU A 212 9.40 -30.90 1.65
C LEU A 212 10.37 -31.52 2.68
N PRO A 213 10.11 -31.42 4.00
CA PRO A 213 10.90 -32.11 4.99
C PRO A 213 10.68 -33.64 4.91
N LYS A 214 11.68 -34.38 5.31
CA LYS A 214 11.59 -35.82 5.46
C LYS A 214 10.68 -36.22 6.60
#